data_176c3d610ad90bdc2585a9fdd0830c54
#
_entry.id   176c3d610ad90bdc2585a9fdd0830c54
#
_cell.length_a   1.000
_cell.length_b   1.000
_cell.length_c   1.000
_cell.angle_alpha   90.00
_cell.angle_beta   90.00
_cell.angle_gamma   90.00
#
_symmetry.space_group_name_H-M   'P 1'
#
loop_
_entity.id
_entity.type
_entity.pdbx_description
1 polymer ?
#
loop_
_entity_poly.entity_id
_entity_poly.type
_entity_poly.pdbx_seq_one_letter_code
_entity_poly.pdbx_strand_id
1 'polypeptide(L)'
;MLPLLNILFFALHNTLIVFNLVGWVWPRSRQLHLVTMGATLFSWVVMGAWYGWGYCLCADWHFQIRRQLGIHSNESSYTEMLFNQIPGITVSRTFADIVTVGGLILILMATATVWIRQWASTNVSPKNADVMGGDSPAQTPE
;
A
#
# COMPACT_ATOMS: atom_id res chain seq x y z
N MET A 1 -10.49 -12.97 25.71
CA MET A 1 -10.80 -12.32 24.41
C MET A 1 -9.77 -11.26 24.03
N LEU A 2 -9.37 -10.35 24.91
CA LEU A 2 -8.38 -9.29 24.59
C LEU A 2 -7.02 -9.81 24.05
N PRO A 3 -6.40 -10.88 24.61
CA PRO A 3 -5.14 -11.38 24.06
C PRO A 3 -5.27 -11.87 22.61
N LEU A 4 -6.39 -12.51 22.28
CA LEU A 4 -6.66 -12.97 20.91
C LEU A 4 -6.82 -11.77 19.95
N LEU A 5 -7.55 -10.73 20.38
CA LEU A 5 -7.69 -9.49 19.60
C LEU A 5 -6.34 -8.80 19.37
N ASN A 6 -5.46 -8.79 20.39
CA ASN A 6 -4.11 -8.24 20.23
C ASN A 6 -3.33 -8.96 19.12
N ILE A 7 -3.35 -10.29 19.11
CA ILE A 7 -2.69 -11.10 18.06
C ILE A 7 -3.34 -10.85 16.69
N LEU A 8 -4.68 -10.81 16.65
CA LEU A 8 -5.43 -10.59 15.40
C LEU A 8 -5.10 -9.22 14.79
N PHE A 9 -5.13 -8.15 15.59
CA PHE A 9 -4.79 -6.81 15.09
C PHE A 9 -3.33 -6.69 14.68
N PHE A 10 -2.41 -7.34 15.41
CA PHE A 10 -1.02 -7.42 15.02
C PHE A 10 -0.85 -8.11 13.66
N ALA A 11 -1.45 -9.28 13.48
CA ALA A 11 -1.39 -10.03 12.23
C ALA A 11 -2.04 -9.26 11.07
N LEU A 12 -3.24 -8.69 11.29
CA LEU A 12 -3.96 -7.90 10.29
C LEU A 12 -3.15 -6.69 9.83
N HIS A 13 -2.60 -5.92 10.77
CA HIS A 13 -1.85 -4.71 10.43
C HIS A 13 -0.56 -5.03 9.68
N ASN A 14 0.20 -6.03 10.12
CA ASN A 14 1.39 -6.47 9.41
C ASN A 14 1.06 -7.02 8.01
N THR A 15 -0.04 -7.77 7.88
CA THR A 15 -0.51 -8.25 6.56
C THR A 15 -0.83 -7.08 5.64
N LEU A 16 -1.50 -6.04 6.13
CA LEU A 16 -1.78 -4.83 5.35
C LEU A 16 -0.50 -4.09 4.94
N ILE A 17 0.48 -3.97 5.84
CA ILE A 17 1.78 -3.37 5.51
C ILE A 17 2.46 -4.16 4.40
N VAL A 18 2.62 -5.48 4.56
CA VAL A 18 3.25 -6.35 3.56
C VAL A 18 2.48 -6.31 2.24
N PHE A 19 1.15 -6.37 2.30
CA PHE A 19 0.32 -6.30 1.10
C PHE A 19 0.46 -4.95 0.37
N ASN A 20 0.51 -3.85 1.08
CA ASN A 20 0.77 -2.54 0.48
C ASN A 20 2.18 -2.43 -0.11
N LEU A 21 3.17 -3.13 0.45
CA LEU A 21 4.54 -3.17 -0.10
C LEU A 21 4.64 -3.96 -1.41
N VAL A 22 3.93 -5.09 -1.55
CA VAL A 22 4.14 -6.02 -2.67
C VAL A 22 2.91 -6.23 -3.56
N GLY A 23 1.73 -5.79 -3.16
CA GLY A 23 0.45 -6.06 -3.84
C GLY A 23 0.35 -5.50 -5.26
N TRP A 24 1.14 -4.48 -5.60
CA TRP A 24 1.23 -3.92 -6.95
C TRP A 24 1.94 -4.84 -7.96
N VAL A 25 2.73 -5.82 -7.49
CA VAL A 25 3.52 -6.73 -8.33
C VAL A 25 2.61 -7.66 -9.14
N TRP A 26 1.57 -8.21 -8.50
CA TRP A 26 0.67 -9.16 -9.17
C TRP A 26 -0.50 -8.46 -9.84
N PRO A 27 -0.77 -8.73 -11.14
CA PRO A 27 -1.88 -8.10 -11.87
C PRO A 27 -3.26 -8.33 -11.22
N ARG A 28 -3.48 -9.49 -10.62
CA ARG A 28 -4.76 -9.86 -9.99
C ARG A 28 -5.03 -9.10 -8.68
N SER A 29 -3.98 -8.71 -7.94
CA SER A 29 -4.11 -8.02 -6.65
C SER A 29 -4.10 -6.50 -6.77
N ARG A 30 -3.82 -5.95 -7.96
CA ARG A 30 -3.66 -4.49 -8.15
C ARG A 30 -4.88 -3.67 -7.77
N GLN A 31 -6.09 -4.14 -8.08
CA GLN A 31 -7.30 -3.42 -7.69
C GLN A 31 -7.46 -3.39 -6.17
N LEU A 32 -7.26 -4.53 -5.51
CA LEU A 32 -7.30 -4.61 -4.05
C LEU A 32 -6.19 -3.76 -3.41
N HIS A 33 -4.98 -3.79 -3.99
CA HIS A 33 -3.87 -2.93 -3.56
C HIS A 33 -4.21 -1.45 -3.64
N LEU A 34 -4.87 -0.98 -4.71
CA LEU A 34 -5.32 0.41 -4.81
C LEU A 34 -6.35 0.77 -3.73
N VAL A 35 -7.27 -0.14 -3.43
CA VAL A 35 -8.26 0.08 -2.38
C VAL A 35 -7.58 0.19 -1.00
N THR A 36 -6.69 -0.74 -0.67
CA THR A 36 -5.96 -0.71 0.62
C THR A 36 -5.02 0.48 0.72
N MET A 37 -4.36 0.85 -0.38
CA MET A 37 -3.51 2.04 -0.44
C MET A 37 -4.34 3.33 -0.31
N GLY A 38 -5.48 3.41 -0.99
CA GLY A 38 -6.42 4.52 -0.84
C GLY A 38 -6.96 4.66 0.57
N ALA A 39 -7.31 3.56 1.22
CA ALA A 39 -7.75 3.54 2.62
C ALA A 39 -6.61 3.99 3.57
N THR A 40 -5.38 3.57 3.32
CA THR A 40 -4.20 4.01 4.09
C THR A 40 -3.98 5.51 3.92
N LEU A 41 -4.00 6.04 2.70
CA LEU A 41 -3.86 7.47 2.43
C LEU A 41 -5.00 8.28 3.04
N PHE A 42 -6.24 7.79 2.93
CA PHE A 42 -7.39 8.42 3.56
C PHE A 42 -7.20 8.52 5.08
N SER A 43 -6.80 7.43 5.73
CA SER A 43 -6.52 7.41 7.16
C SER A 43 -5.42 8.41 7.53
N TRP A 44 -4.32 8.45 6.78
CA TRP A 44 -3.17 9.30 7.07
C TRP A 44 -3.43 10.78 6.84
N VAL A 45 -4.14 11.14 5.77
CA VAL A 45 -4.37 12.54 5.38
C VAL A 45 -5.64 13.06 6.04
N VAL A 46 -6.77 12.37 5.85
CA VAL A 46 -8.07 12.87 6.33
C VAL A 46 -8.17 12.72 7.84
N MET A 47 -7.96 11.52 8.38
CA MET A 47 -8.01 11.33 9.83
C MET A 47 -6.79 11.95 10.52
N GLY A 48 -5.62 11.96 9.87
CA GLY A 48 -4.42 12.62 10.35
C GLY A 48 -4.57 14.12 10.55
N ALA A 49 -5.45 14.79 9.80
CA ALA A 49 -5.76 16.20 10.01
C ALA A 49 -6.41 16.48 11.39
N TRP A 50 -7.13 15.50 11.95
CA TRP A 50 -7.76 15.61 13.28
C TRP A 50 -6.94 14.97 14.41
N TYR A 51 -6.26 13.85 14.12
CA TYR A 51 -5.59 13.04 15.14
C TYR A 51 -4.06 13.12 15.08
N GLY A 52 -3.51 13.79 14.07
CA GLY A 52 -2.06 13.93 13.84
C GLY A 52 -1.60 13.14 12.61
N TRP A 53 -0.60 13.70 11.91
CA TRP A 53 -0.06 13.13 10.67
C TRP A 53 0.43 11.69 10.86
N GLY A 54 0.11 10.84 9.89
CA GLY A 54 0.46 9.42 9.95
C GLY A 54 -0.47 8.58 10.82
N TYR A 55 -1.63 9.12 11.23
CA TYR A 55 -2.62 8.39 11.99
C TYR A 55 -3.13 7.18 11.21
N CYS A 56 -3.05 6.01 11.82
CA CYS A 56 -3.58 4.77 11.27
C CYS A 56 -4.62 4.19 12.22
N LEU A 57 -5.86 4.07 11.73
CA LEU A 57 -6.99 3.58 12.51
C LEU A 57 -6.73 2.16 13.07
N CYS A 58 -6.17 1.26 12.25
CA CYS A 58 -5.84 -0.09 12.69
C CYS A 58 -4.77 -0.10 13.78
N ALA A 59 -3.77 0.76 13.70
CA ALA A 59 -2.73 0.91 14.70
C ALA A 59 -3.29 1.45 16.01
N ASP A 60 -4.15 2.48 15.93
CA ASP A 60 -4.76 3.07 17.12
C ASP A 60 -5.64 2.06 17.88
N TRP A 61 -6.48 1.31 17.19
CA TRP A 61 -7.26 0.24 17.80
C TRP A 61 -6.37 -0.84 18.45
N HIS A 62 -5.27 -1.22 17.78
CA HIS A 62 -4.31 -2.15 18.35
C HIS A 62 -3.68 -1.60 19.64
N PHE A 63 -3.25 -0.34 19.64
CA PHE A 63 -2.71 0.31 20.85
C PHE A 63 -3.75 0.42 21.98
N GLN A 64 -5.03 0.65 21.66
CA GLN A 64 -6.10 0.65 22.67
C GLN A 64 -6.25 -0.73 23.34
N ILE A 65 -6.21 -1.82 22.57
CA ILE A 65 -6.27 -3.19 23.11
C ILE A 65 -5.03 -3.49 23.95
N ARG A 66 -3.85 -3.08 23.53
CA ARG A 66 -2.61 -3.24 24.30
C ARG A 66 -2.69 -2.52 25.65
N ARG A 67 -3.20 -1.28 25.65
CA ARG A 67 -3.44 -0.52 26.91
C ARG A 67 -4.39 -1.24 27.86
N GLN A 68 -5.49 -1.82 27.35
CA GLN A 68 -6.43 -2.60 28.16
C GLN A 68 -5.82 -3.90 28.71
N LEU A 69 -4.79 -4.44 28.08
CA LEU A 69 -4.01 -5.58 28.56
C LEU A 69 -2.92 -5.18 29.56
N GLY A 70 -2.80 -3.90 29.91
CA GLY A 70 -1.72 -3.40 30.78
C GLY A 70 -0.35 -3.34 30.09
N ILE A 71 -0.30 -3.52 28.77
CA ILE A 71 0.93 -3.39 27.99
C ILE A 71 1.13 -1.91 27.66
N HIS A 72 1.90 -1.23 28.49
CA HIS A 72 2.27 0.16 28.25
C HIS A 72 3.45 0.21 27.27
N SER A 73 3.21 0.73 26.10
CA SER A 73 4.23 0.99 25.10
C SER A 73 4.52 2.51 25.06
N ASN A 74 5.77 2.88 25.13
CA ASN A 74 6.20 4.28 24.99
C ASN A 74 6.35 4.70 23.51
N GLU A 75 6.12 3.76 22.58
CA GLU A 75 6.23 3.99 21.17
C GLU A 75 5.08 4.88 20.67
N SER A 76 5.44 5.86 19.86
CA SER A 76 4.49 6.82 19.28
C SER A 76 3.95 6.37 17.94
N SER A 77 4.63 5.43 17.25
CA SER A 77 4.22 4.91 15.96
C SER A 77 4.27 3.38 15.93
N TYR A 78 3.44 2.80 15.05
CA TYR A 78 3.41 1.34 14.87
C TYR A 78 4.74 0.80 14.34
N THR A 79 5.38 1.52 13.44
CA THR A 79 6.68 1.16 12.87
C THR A 79 7.78 1.17 13.93
N GLU A 80 7.79 2.17 14.81
CA GLU A 80 8.69 2.21 15.97
C GLU A 80 8.49 0.99 16.88
N MET A 81 7.23 0.67 17.21
CA MET A 81 6.89 -0.52 17.99
C MET A 81 7.39 -1.80 17.31
N LEU A 82 7.20 -1.93 15.99
CA LEU A 82 7.59 -3.12 15.25
C LEU A 82 9.11 -3.34 15.26
N PHE A 83 9.89 -2.28 15.05
CA PHE A 83 11.37 -2.36 15.11
C PHE A 83 11.86 -2.67 16.52
N ASN A 84 11.27 -2.04 17.55
CA ASN A 84 11.68 -2.25 18.95
C ASN A 84 11.32 -3.63 19.49
N GLN A 85 10.47 -4.40 18.79
CA GLN A 85 10.23 -5.81 19.12
C GLN A 85 11.37 -6.75 18.70
N ILE A 86 12.30 -6.27 17.86
CA ILE A 86 13.44 -7.07 17.43
C ILE A 86 14.54 -6.95 18.51
N PRO A 87 15.01 -8.08 19.11
CA PRO A 87 16.01 -8.01 20.15
C PRO A 87 17.29 -7.31 19.67
N GLY A 88 17.77 -6.32 20.43
CA GLY A 88 18.99 -5.58 20.11
C GLY A 88 18.81 -4.40 19.16
N ILE A 89 17.59 -4.14 18.70
CA ILE A 89 17.28 -2.97 17.86
C ILE A 89 16.40 -2.01 18.64
N THR A 90 16.90 -0.79 18.82
CA THR A 90 16.10 0.34 19.29
C THR A 90 16.20 1.46 18.27
N VAL A 91 15.06 1.87 17.73
CA VAL A 91 14.98 2.95 16.74
C VAL A 91 14.32 4.17 17.33
N SER A 92 14.77 5.35 16.89
CA SER A 92 14.11 6.59 17.26
C SER A 92 12.80 6.76 16.47
N ARG A 93 11.85 7.49 17.04
CA ARG A 93 10.62 7.88 16.36
C ARG A 93 10.88 8.50 14.98
N THR A 94 11.82 9.44 14.91
CA THR A 94 12.17 10.14 13.67
C THR A 94 12.63 9.14 12.58
N PHE A 95 13.43 8.14 12.94
CA PHE A 95 13.86 7.11 12.00
C PHE A 95 12.66 6.28 11.50
N ALA A 96 11.79 5.85 12.43
CA ALA A 96 10.58 5.09 12.08
C ALA A 96 9.65 5.90 11.14
N ASP A 97 9.48 7.18 11.40
CA ASP A 97 8.66 8.08 10.58
C ASP A 97 9.27 8.26 9.18
N ILE A 98 10.58 8.44 9.06
CA ILE A 98 11.28 8.56 7.77
C ILE A 98 11.13 7.27 6.96
N VAL A 99 11.32 6.11 7.57
CA VAL A 99 11.16 4.80 6.90
C VAL A 99 9.72 4.62 6.42
N THR A 100 8.75 4.98 7.24
CA THR A 100 7.33 4.81 6.92
C THR A 100 6.89 5.74 5.79
N VAL A 101 7.21 7.04 5.89
CA VAL A 101 6.85 8.03 4.85
C VAL A 101 7.63 7.76 3.56
N GLY A 102 8.93 7.48 3.65
CA GLY A 102 9.77 7.15 2.50
C GLY A 102 9.30 5.89 1.79
N GLY A 103 8.96 4.85 2.55
CA GLY A 103 8.37 3.62 2.02
C GLY A 103 7.04 3.88 1.30
N LEU A 104 6.16 4.68 1.90
CA LEU A 104 4.88 5.05 1.28
C LEU A 104 5.09 5.79 -0.07
N ILE A 105 6.00 6.77 -0.10
CA ILE A 105 6.32 7.52 -1.33
C ILE A 105 6.83 6.57 -2.42
N LEU A 106 7.77 5.67 -2.08
CA LEU A 106 8.32 4.70 -3.04
C LEU A 106 7.24 3.78 -3.60
N ILE A 107 6.32 3.29 -2.77
CA ILE A 107 5.22 2.44 -3.21
C ILE A 107 4.25 3.20 -4.11
N LEU A 108 3.93 4.45 -3.78
CA LEU A 108 3.07 5.30 -4.61
C LEU A 108 3.70 5.52 -5.99
N MET A 109 4.99 5.80 -6.05
CA MET A 109 5.73 5.97 -7.31
C MET A 109 5.74 4.68 -8.13
N ALA A 110 6.00 3.53 -7.50
CA ALA A 110 5.97 2.23 -8.16
C ALA A 110 4.58 1.91 -8.71
N THR A 111 3.54 2.11 -7.92
CA THR A 111 2.15 1.89 -8.32
C THR A 111 1.75 2.79 -9.48
N ALA A 112 2.05 4.10 -9.42
CA ALA A 112 1.79 5.06 -10.48
C ALA A 112 2.51 4.67 -11.79
N THR A 113 3.77 4.27 -11.70
CA THR A 113 4.56 3.84 -12.87
C THR A 113 3.93 2.62 -13.57
N VAL A 114 3.50 1.62 -12.79
CA VAL A 114 2.83 0.43 -13.33
C VAL A 114 1.52 0.80 -14.01
N TRP A 115 0.73 1.68 -13.40
CA TRP A 115 -0.54 2.14 -13.97
C TRP A 115 -0.37 2.94 -15.25
N ILE A 116 0.58 3.89 -15.29
CA ILE A 116 0.88 4.70 -16.48
C ILE A 116 1.33 3.79 -17.62
N ARG A 117 2.21 2.81 -17.37
CA ARG A 117 2.64 1.84 -18.39
C ARG A 117 1.50 1.00 -18.95
N GLN A 118 0.59 0.55 -18.10
CA GLN A 118 -0.58 -0.21 -18.54
C GLN A 118 -1.51 0.65 -19.40
N TRP A 119 -1.81 1.86 -18.96
CA TRP A 119 -2.65 2.79 -19.70
C TRP A 119 -2.05 3.14 -21.07
N ALA A 120 -0.75 3.38 -21.13
CA ALA A 120 -0.04 3.64 -22.39
C ALA A 120 -0.11 2.44 -23.34
N SER A 121 0.06 1.20 -22.84
CA SER A 121 0.02 -0.01 -23.67
C SER A 121 -1.37 -0.30 -24.25
N THR A 122 -2.44 0.04 -23.51
CA THR A 122 -3.82 -0.14 -24.01
C THR A 122 -4.23 0.88 -25.06
N ASN A 123 -3.67 2.09 -25.01
CA ASN A 123 -4.04 3.19 -25.92
C ASN A 123 -3.18 3.25 -27.20
N VAL A 124 -2.05 2.55 -27.27
CA VAL A 124 -1.16 2.55 -28.44
C VAL A 124 -1.52 1.45 -29.46
N SER A 125 -2.28 0.41 -29.06
CA SER A 125 -2.57 -0.76 -29.93
C SER A 125 -3.57 -0.59 -31.08
N PRO A 126 -4.55 0.34 -31.11
CA PRO A 126 -5.53 0.33 -32.19
C PRO A 126 -5.10 1.05 -33.48
N LYS A 127 -4.05 1.86 -33.49
CA LYS A 127 -3.76 2.75 -34.63
C LYS A 127 -2.97 2.10 -35.78
N ASN A 128 -2.39 0.91 -35.58
CA ASN A 128 -1.55 0.26 -36.60
C ASN A 128 -2.23 -0.95 -37.27
N ALA A 129 -3.44 -1.33 -36.87
CA ALA A 129 -4.18 -2.43 -37.52
C ALA A 129 -4.85 -2.00 -38.82
N ASP A 130 -5.23 -0.71 -38.94
CA ASP A 130 -5.97 -0.22 -40.13
C ASP A 130 -5.06 0.17 -41.31
N VAL A 131 -3.75 0.24 -41.11
CA VAL A 131 -2.82 0.62 -42.18
C VAL A 131 -2.30 -0.57 -42.97
N MET A 132 -2.40 -1.80 -42.45
CA MET A 132 -1.92 -3.00 -43.17
C MET A 132 -3.01 -3.79 -43.89
N GLY A 133 -4.28 -3.34 -43.88
CA GLY A 133 -5.40 -4.01 -44.55
C GLY A 133 -5.78 -3.46 -45.93
N GLY A 134 -5.05 -2.51 -46.48
CA GLY A 134 -5.49 -1.71 -47.61
C GLY A 134 -4.98 -2.08 -49.02
N ASP A 135 -4.13 -3.10 -49.20
CA ASP A 135 -3.65 -3.48 -50.51
C ASP A 135 -3.89 -4.97 -50.80
N SER A 136 -5.12 -5.28 -51.18
CA SER A 136 -5.42 -6.52 -51.93
C SER A 136 -5.67 -6.13 -53.39
N PRO A 137 -4.80 -6.50 -54.33
CA PRO A 137 -5.04 -6.20 -55.74
C PRO A 137 -6.22 -6.99 -56.27
N ALA A 138 -7.17 -6.27 -56.88
CA ALA A 138 -8.30 -6.83 -57.60
C ALA A 138 -7.81 -7.81 -58.66
N GLN A 139 -8.17 -9.09 -58.53
CA GLN A 139 -8.05 -10.07 -59.61
C GLN A 139 -9.18 -9.80 -60.59
N THR A 140 -8.84 -9.37 -61.81
CA THR A 140 -9.73 -9.32 -62.97
C THR A 140 -9.99 -10.75 -63.48
N PRO A 141 -11.23 -11.13 -63.75
CA PRO A 141 -11.54 -12.40 -64.44
C PRO A 141 -11.47 -12.16 -65.95
N GLU A 142 -10.73 -13.01 -66.70
CA GLU A 142 -10.94 -13.34 -68.07
C GLU A 142 -11.80 -14.59 -68.20
#